data_3491125431abe81d97150f8dd9c94446
#
_entry.id   3491125431abe81d97150f8dd9c94446
#
_cell.length_a   1.000
_cell.length_b   1.000
_cell.length_c   1.000
_cell.angle_alpha   90.00
_cell.angle_beta   90.00
_cell.angle_gamma   90.00
#
_symmetry.space_group_name_H-M   'P 1'
#
loop_
_entity.id
_entity.type
_entity.pdbx_description
1 polymer ?
#
loop_
_entity_poly.entity_id
_entity_poly.type
_entity_poly.pdbx_seq_one_letter_code
_entity_poly.pdbx_strand_id
1 'polypeptide(L)'
;MKPAQVGAMSPEAFGAMKATQVGAISPQAIGALNSDQVKEMSPTAVGALKPTQVANMTPAATGGLEPEQVNKMQPASVGALKPTQISEMSPDAIGAMTSKQLSSLKSASASGFTEEQLAALTDAQKAALKAEFKAKLTVAQKEALG
;
A
#
# COMPACT_ATOMS: atom_id res chain seq x y z
N MET A 1 -10.77 -19.09 3.46
CA MET A 1 -11.11 -18.46 4.77
C MET A 1 -12.25 -17.46 4.57
N LYS A 2 -13.20 -17.45 5.51
CA LYS A 2 -14.29 -16.45 5.53
C LYS A 2 -13.79 -15.14 6.17
N PRO A 3 -14.38 -13.97 5.85
CA PRO A 3 -13.97 -12.69 6.47
C PRO A 3 -13.95 -12.73 8.00
N ALA A 4 -14.98 -13.33 8.63
CA ALA A 4 -15.05 -13.44 10.09
C ALA A 4 -13.90 -14.26 10.68
N GLN A 5 -13.41 -15.27 9.96
CA GLN A 5 -12.25 -16.07 10.38
C GLN A 5 -10.96 -15.25 10.31
N VAL A 6 -10.79 -14.47 9.24
CA VAL A 6 -9.63 -13.59 9.05
C VAL A 6 -9.62 -12.52 10.15
N GLY A 7 -10.73 -11.83 10.38
CA GLY A 7 -10.83 -10.79 11.40
C GLY A 7 -10.62 -11.30 12.83
N ALA A 8 -10.89 -12.59 13.09
CA ALA A 8 -10.72 -13.20 14.41
C ALA A 8 -9.32 -13.78 14.67
N MET A 9 -8.46 -13.83 13.65
CA MET A 9 -7.09 -14.32 13.82
C MET A 9 -6.25 -13.33 14.60
N SER A 10 -5.36 -13.83 15.47
CA SER A 10 -4.40 -12.95 16.13
C SER A 10 -3.36 -12.41 15.16
N PRO A 11 -2.77 -11.24 15.43
CA PRO A 11 -1.68 -10.70 14.60
C PRO A 11 -0.52 -11.69 14.44
N GLU A 12 -0.13 -12.38 15.51
CA GLU A 12 0.96 -13.38 15.49
C GLU A 12 0.65 -14.54 14.53
N ALA A 13 -0.62 -14.96 14.46
CA ALA A 13 -1.04 -15.99 13.51
C ALA A 13 -0.86 -15.53 12.06
N PHE A 14 -1.08 -14.26 11.78
CA PHE A 14 -0.79 -13.66 10.47
C PHE A 14 0.71 -13.60 10.20
N GLY A 15 1.52 -13.26 11.20
CA GLY A 15 2.99 -13.27 11.10
C GLY A 15 3.56 -14.64 10.72
N ALA A 16 2.90 -15.70 11.15
CA ALA A 16 3.30 -17.08 10.84
C ALA A 16 2.84 -17.58 9.47
N MET A 17 2.00 -16.83 8.75
CA MET A 17 1.47 -17.26 7.45
C MET A 17 2.52 -17.16 6.35
N LYS A 18 2.58 -18.19 5.52
CA LYS A 18 3.41 -18.20 4.32
C LYS A 18 2.77 -17.38 3.20
N ALA A 19 3.62 -16.88 2.30
CA ALA A 19 3.18 -16.11 1.12
C ALA A 19 2.07 -16.83 0.32
N THR A 20 2.20 -18.15 0.13
CA THR A 20 1.20 -18.95 -0.59
C THR A 20 -0.15 -18.98 0.13
N GLN A 21 -0.15 -18.99 1.45
CA GLN A 21 -1.38 -18.98 2.26
C GLN A 21 -2.06 -17.61 2.17
N VAL A 22 -1.30 -16.53 2.30
CA VAL A 22 -1.82 -15.16 2.15
C VAL A 22 -2.36 -14.92 0.74
N GLY A 23 -1.63 -15.33 -0.29
CA GLY A 23 -2.06 -15.20 -1.68
C GLY A 23 -3.32 -16.01 -2.03
N ALA A 24 -3.66 -17.01 -1.21
CA ALA A 24 -4.86 -17.84 -1.38
C ALA A 24 -6.10 -17.30 -0.66
N ILE A 25 -5.96 -16.27 0.19
CA ILE A 25 -7.11 -15.65 0.87
C ILE A 25 -7.96 -14.89 -0.15
N SER A 26 -9.28 -15.06 -0.09
CA SER A 26 -10.17 -14.33 -1.01
C SER A 26 -10.08 -12.81 -0.77
N PRO A 27 -10.28 -11.98 -1.80
CA PRO A 27 -10.28 -10.53 -1.63
C PRO A 27 -11.26 -10.04 -0.55
N GLN A 28 -12.44 -10.64 -0.48
CA GLN A 28 -13.44 -10.28 0.54
C GLN A 28 -12.94 -10.57 1.96
N ALA A 29 -12.21 -11.69 2.14
CA ALA A 29 -11.65 -12.06 3.45
C ALA A 29 -10.48 -11.13 3.83
N ILE A 30 -9.67 -10.71 2.86
CA ILE A 30 -8.62 -9.70 3.06
C ILE A 30 -9.20 -8.37 3.57
N GLY A 31 -10.41 -8.01 3.14
CA GLY A 31 -11.12 -6.82 3.63
C GLY A 31 -11.43 -6.82 5.13
N ALA A 32 -11.29 -7.95 5.80
CA ALA A 32 -11.48 -8.06 7.25
C ALA A 32 -10.19 -7.86 8.07
N LEU A 33 -9.04 -7.65 7.40
CA LEU A 33 -7.77 -7.39 8.08
C LEU A 33 -7.78 -6.06 8.83
N ASN A 34 -7.15 -6.04 9.99
CA ASN A 34 -6.83 -4.82 10.72
C ASN A 34 -5.34 -4.45 10.58
N SER A 35 -4.97 -3.26 11.06
CA SER A 35 -3.60 -2.75 10.95
C SER A 35 -2.57 -3.61 11.69
N ASP A 36 -2.93 -4.15 12.86
CA ASP A 36 -2.02 -4.96 13.67
C ASP A 36 -1.69 -6.29 12.98
N GLN A 37 -2.71 -6.91 12.37
CA GLN A 37 -2.52 -8.13 11.57
C GLN A 37 -1.60 -7.86 10.36
N VAL A 38 -1.76 -6.71 9.70
CA VAL A 38 -0.93 -6.32 8.55
C VAL A 38 0.51 -6.09 8.98
N LYS A 39 0.75 -5.39 10.09
CA LYS A 39 2.09 -5.14 10.63
C LYS A 39 2.88 -6.42 10.88
N GLU A 40 2.22 -7.45 11.40
CA GLU A 40 2.87 -8.73 11.71
C GLU A 40 3.14 -9.59 10.49
N MET A 41 2.53 -9.30 9.33
CA MET A 41 2.79 -10.07 8.12
C MET A 41 4.25 -9.93 7.67
N SER A 42 4.87 -11.05 7.27
CA SER A 42 6.23 -10.96 6.70
C SER A 42 6.22 -10.15 5.39
N PRO A 43 7.31 -9.43 5.06
CA PRO A 43 7.41 -8.71 3.79
C PRO A 43 7.14 -9.59 2.57
N THR A 44 7.58 -10.84 2.61
CA THR A 44 7.34 -11.84 1.55
C THR A 44 5.85 -12.16 1.40
N ALA A 45 5.12 -12.25 2.51
CA ALA A 45 3.68 -12.52 2.50
C ALA A 45 2.91 -11.32 1.94
N VAL A 46 3.30 -10.10 2.31
CA VAL A 46 2.73 -8.87 1.72
C VAL A 46 3.04 -8.79 0.23
N GLY A 47 4.25 -9.18 -0.19
CA GLY A 47 4.64 -9.25 -1.59
C GLY A 47 3.81 -10.23 -2.44
N ALA A 48 3.15 -11.20 -1.80
CA ALA A 48 2.26 -12.15 -2.48
C ALA A 48 0.82 -11.64 -2.65
N LEU A 49 0.48 -10.50 -2.06
CA LEU A 49 -0.85 -9.89 -2.20
C LEU A 49 -1.11 -9.48 -3.65
N LYS A 50 -2.22 -9.95 -4.18
CA LYS A 50 -2.67 -9.62 -5.54
C LYS A 50 -3.34 -8.24 -5.58
N PRO A 51 -3.40 -7.58 -6.75
CA PRO A 51 -4.07 -6.28 -6.87
C PRO A 51 -5.50 -6.26 -6.31
N THR A 52 -6.28 -7.31 -6.57
CA THR A 52 -7.66 -7.44 -6.07
C THR A 52 -7.72 -7.55 -4.55
N GLN A 53 -6.74 -8.21 -3.93
CA GLN A 53 -6.65 -8.30 -2.47
C GLN A 53 -6.32 -6.93 -1.87
N VAL A 54 -5.32 -6.23 -2.40
CA VAL A 54 -4.92 -4.90 -1.95
C VAL A 54 -6.07 -3.90 -2.08
N ALA A 55 -6.79 -3.93 -3.21
CA ALA A 55 -7.93 -3.04 -3.43
C ALA A 55 -9.09 -3.27 -2.44
N ASN A 56 -9.16 -4.44 -1.81
CA ASN A 56 -10.18 -4.78 -0.81
C ASN A 56 -9.75 -4.51 0.64
N MET A 57 -8.49 -4.18 0.89
CA MET A 57 -8.03 -3.78 2.23
C MET A 57 -8.73 -2.50 2.66
N THR A 58 -9.06 -2.40 3.96
CA THR A 58 -9.55 -1.12 4.49
C THR A 58 -8.41 -0.10 4.54
N PRO A 59 -8.73 1.21 4.51
CA PRO A 59 -7.69 2.25 4.69
C PRO A 59 -6.89 2.04 5.98
N ALA A 60 -7.55 1.72 7.10
CA ALA A 60 -6.89 1.46 8.37
C ALA A 60 -5.90 0.28 8.28
N ALA A 61 -6.28 -0.81 7.61
CA ALA A 61 -5.40 -1.96 7.39
C ALA A 61 -4.18 -1.57 6.54
N THR A 62 -4.39 -0.79 5.49
CA THR A 62 -3.32 -0.30 4.62
C THR A 62 -2.35 0.61 5.39
N GLY A 63 -2.87 1.39 6.35
CA GLY A 63 -2.05 2.20 7.27
C GLY A 63 -1.10 1.40 8.16
N GLY A 64 -1.35 0.09 8.32
CA GLY A 64 -0.46 -0.83 9.01
C GLY A 64 0.75 -1.31 8.20
N LEU A 65 0.81 -1.00 6.90
CA LEU A 65 1.93 -1.42 6.05
C LEU A 65 3.24 -0.72 6.47
N GLU A 66 4.26 -1.52 6.72
CA GLU A 66 5.60 -1.05 7.07
C GLU A 66 6.47 -0.87 5.81
N PRO A 67 7.54 -0.04 5.87
CA PRO A 67 8.40 0.24 4.72
C PRO A 67 8.91 -1.01 3.99
N GLU A 68 9.41 -2.00 4.73
CA GLU A 68 9.94 -3.24 4.16
C GLU A 68 8.87 -4.06 3.44
N GLN A 69 7.63 -4.04 3.96
CA GLN A 69 6.48 -4.70 3.36
C GLN A 69 6.10 -4.03 2.03
N VAL A 70 6.01 -2.70 2.02
CA VAL A 70 5.69 -1.92 0.82
C VAL A 70 6.72 -2.16 -0.28
N ASN A 71 8.00 -2.16 0.07
CA ASN A 71 9.08 -2.41 -0.88
C ASN A 71 8.94 -3.75 -1.61
N LYS A 72 8.38 -4.77 -0.95
CA LYS A 72 8.17 -6.11 -1.52
C LYS A 72 6.88 -6.26 -2.33
N MET A 73 5.98 -5.30 -2.27
CA MET A 73 4.71 -5.37 -3.03
C MET A 73 4.97 -5.39 -4.54
N GLN A 74 4.15 -6.13 -5.25
CA GLN A 74 4.20 -6.10 -6.72
C GLN A 74 3.76 -4.72 -7.24
N PRO A 75 4.39 -4.18 -8.30
CA PRO A 75 3.97 -2.89 -8.87
C PRO A 75 2.48 -2.82 -9.20
N ALA A 76 1.92 -3.89 -9.76
CA ALA A 76 0.48 -3.95 -10.05
C ALA A 76 -0.39 -3.84 -8.80
N SER A 77 0.07 -4.39 -7.66
CA SER A 77 -0.64 -4.31 -6.37
C SER A 77 -0.57 -2.90 -5.80
N VAL A 78 0.56 -2.23 -5.91
CA VAL A 78 0.70 -0.81 -5.56
C VAL A 78 -0.22 0.05 -6.44
N GLY A 79 -0.27 -0.24 -7.74
CA GLY A 79 -1.16 0.44 -8.69
C GLY A 79 -2.65 0.27 -8.39
N ALA A 80 -3.02 -0.74 -7.60
CA ALA A 80 -4.41 -0.97 -7.18
C ALA A 80 -4.81 -0.17 -5.92
N LEU A 81 -3.87 0.50 -5.26
CA LEU A 81 -4.15 1.32 -4.08
C LEU A 81 -5.07 2.49 -4.42
N LYS A 82 -6.10 2.67 -3.59
CA LYS A 82 -7.06 3.77 -3.71
C LYS A 82 -6.52 5.01 -2.99
N PRO A 83 -6.99 6.23 -3.34
CA PRO A 83 -6.59 7.45 -2.64
C PRO A 83 -6.76 7.37 -1.11
N THR A 84 -7.88 6.83 -0.64
CA THR A 84 -8.16 6.66 0.80
C THR A 84 -7.21 5.71 1.50
N GLN A 85 -6.72 4.70 0.81
CA GLN A 85 -5.71 3.77 1.33
C GLN A 85 -4.33 4.45 1.42
N ILE A 86 -3.95 5.18 0.39
CA ILE A 86 -2.66 5.87 0.31
C ILE A 86 -2.56 6.93 1.44
N SER A 87 -3.62 7.69 1.69
CA SER A 87 -3.62 8.73 2.73
C SER A 87 -3.35 8.20 4.14
N GLU A 88 -3.66 6.93 4.40
CA GLU A 88 -3.41 6.28 5.69
C GLU A 88 -2.00 5.68 5.83
N MET A 89 -1.26 5.56 4.73
CA MET A 89 0.11 5.03 4.77
C MET A 89 1.07 6.03 5.39
N SER A 90 2.05 5.56 6.16
CA SER A 90 3.08 6.43 6.72
C SER A 90 3.96 7.04 5.61
N PRO A 91 4.53 8.24 5.81
CA PRO A 91 5.51 8.81 4.88
C PRO A 91 6.69 7.86 4.64
N ASP A 92 7.15 7.15 5.67
CA ASP A 92 8.25 6.19 5.55
C ASP A 92 7.87 5.01 4.63
N ALA A 93 6.65 4.51 4.73
CA ALA A 93 6.15 3.45 3.85
C ALA A 93 6.08 3.93 2.39
N ILE A 94 5.60 5.14 2.16
CA ILE A 94 5.60 5.76 0.82
C ILE A 94 7.04 5.95 0.31
N GLY A 95 7.93 6.42 1.17
CA GLY A 95 9.36 6.61 0.87
C GLY A 95 10.10 5.31 0.54
N ALA A 96 9.58 4.16 0.94
CA ALA A 96 10.13 2.85 0.61
C ALA A 96 9.70 2.31 -0.76
N MET A 97 8.79 2.99 -1.45
CA MET A 97 8.34 2.56 -2.79
C MET A 97 9.49 2.65 -3.80
N THR A 98 9.61 1.63 -4.63
CA THR A 98 10.55 1.63 -5.75
C THR A 98 10.06 2.54 -6.88
N SER A 99 10.96 2.95 -7.76
CA SER A 99 10.60 3.71 -8.97
C SER A 99 9.54 2.99 -9.80
N LYS A 100 9.65 1.67 -9.90
CA LYS A 100 8.69 0.84 -10.64
C LYS A 100 7.30 0.84 -10.01
N GLN A 101 7.22 0.78 -8.68
CA GLN A 101 5.97 0.88 -7.94
C GLN A 101 5.33 2.27 -8.13
N LEU A 102 6.12 3.33 -7.99
CA LEU A 102 5.63 4.71 -8.18
C LEU A 102 5.12 4.95 -9.61
N SER A 103 5.80 4.43 -10.62
CA SER A 103 5.35 4.53 -12.01
C SER A 103 4.08 3.72 -12.31
N SER A 104 3.73 2.78 -11.43
CA SER A 104 2.51 1.96 -11.55
C SER A 104 1.28 2.63 -10.92
N LEU A 105 1.46 3.71 -10.17
CA LEU A 105 0.36 4.47 -9.57
C LEU A 105 -0.54 5.08 -10.65
N LYS A 106 -1.84 4.98 -10.43
CA LYS A 106 -2.83 5.62 -11.31
C LYS A 106 -2.88 7.13 -11.04
N SER A 107 -3.18 7.91 -12.05
CA SER A 107 -3.32 9.37 -11.89
C SER A 107 -4.36 9.76 -10.83
N ALA A 108 -5.46 8.99 -10.73
CA ALA A 108 -6.48 9.19 -9.70
C ALA A 108 -5.94 9.04 -8.27
N SER A 109 -4.87 8.30 -8.06
CA SER A 109 -4.26 8.10 -6.73
C SER A 109 -3.59 9.38 -6.20
N ALA A 110 -3.28 10.34 -7.06
CA ALA A 110 -2.62 11.60 -6.68
C ALA A 110 -3.37 12.34 -5.56
N SER A 111 -4.70 12.33 -5.59
CA SER A 111 -5.53 13.00 -4.59
C SER A 111 -5.41 12.39 -3.18
N GLY A 112 -4.89 11.18 -3.07
CA GLY A 112 -4.69 10.49 -1.79
C GLY A 112 -3.36 10.80 -1.11
N PHE A 113 -2.41 11.38 -1.81
CA PHE A 113 -1.11 11.70 -1.24
C PHE A 113 -1.17 12.93 -0.35
N THR A 114 -0.62 12.83 0.86
CA THR A 114 -0.42 13.98 1.73
C THR A 114 0.86 14.73 1.33
N GLU A 115 0.94 15.98 1.74
CA GLU A 115 2.15 16.81 1.52
C GLU A 115 3.38 16.16 2.17
N GLU A 116 3.23 15.61 3.38
CA GLU A 116 4.30 14.89 4.09
C GLU A 116 4.80 13.67 3.32
N GLN A 117 3.88 12.89 2.75
CA GLN A 117 4.23 11.71 1.94
C GLN A 117 5.03 12.14 0.69
N LEU A 118 4.60 13.19 0.01
CA LEU A 118 5.29 13.70 -1.19
C LEU A 118 6.66 14.28 -0.86
N ALA A 119 6.78 14.99 0.26
CA ALA A 119 8.05 15.54 0.73
C ALA A 119 9.06 14.44 1.13
N ALA A 120 8.58 13.27 1.53
CA ALA A 120 9.44 12.13 1.89
C ALA A 120 10.07 11.42 0.67
N LEU A 121 9.63 11.73 -0.55
CA LEU A 121 10.16 11.11 -1.77
C LEU A 121 11.53 11.69 -2.14
N THR A 122 12.44 10.81 -2.57
CA THR A 122 13.73 11.21 -3.14
C THR A 122 13.53 11.79 -4.55
N ASP A 123 14.53 12.48 -5.08
CA ASP A 123 14.48 13.05 -6.44
C ASP A 123 14.27 11.96 -7.50
N ALA A 124 14.89 10.79 -7.32
CA ALA A 124 14.71 9.65 -8.21
C ALA A 124 13.27 9.12 -8.16
N GLN A 125 12.65 9.07 -6.98
CA GLN A 125 11.26 8.66 -6.81
C GLN A 125 10.31 9.67 -7.44
N LYS A 126 10.54 10.97 -7.23
CA LYS A 126 9.77 12.06 -7.85
C LYS A 126 9.84 11.99 -9.38
N ALA A 127 11.00 11.67 -9.92
CA ALA A 127 11.20 11.51 -11.37
C ALA A 127 10.43 10.30 -11.93
N ALA A 128 10.22 9.26 -11.12
CA ALA A 128 9.48 8.06 -11.51
C ALA A 128 7.96 8.27 -11.59
N LEU A 129 7.44 9.34 -10.99
CA LEU A 129 6.01 9.67 -11.07
C LEU A 129 5.65 10.11 -12.48
N LYS A 130 4.59 9.52 -13.04
CA LYS A 130 4.13 9.86 -14.39
C LYS A 130 3.62 11.29 -14.48
N ALA A 131 3.75 11.89 -15.65
CA ALA A 131 3.26 13.25 -15.91
C ALA A 131 1.76 13.40 -15.62
N GLU A 132 0.97 12.39 -15.98
CA GLU A 132 -0.48 12.37 -15.73
C GLU A 132 -0.79 12.37 -14.23
N PHE A 133 0.01 11.66 -13.42
CA PHE A 133 -0.11 11.67 -11.96
C PHE A 133 0.20 13.08 -11.43
N LYS A 134 1.33 13.66 -11.83
CA LYS A 134 1.74 15.00 -11.40
C LYS A 134 0.72 16.09 -11.79
N ALA A 135 0.07 15.93 -12.95
CA ALA A 135 -0.96 16.85 -13.43
C ALA A 135 -2.20 16.87 -12.53
N LYS A 136 -2.48 15.79 -11.80
CA LYS A 136 -3.61 15.70 -10.87
C LYS A 136 -3.31 16.23 -9.47
N LEU A 137 -2.06 16.56 -9.16
CA LEU A 137 -1.69 17.13 -7.86
C LEU A 137 -2.23 18.57 -7.73
N THR A 138 -2.66 18.92 -6.53
CA THR A 138 -3.02 20.30 -6.17
C THR A 138 -1.77 21.18 -6.14
N VAL A 139 -1.95 22.49 -6.05
CA VAL A 139 -0.83 23.45 -5.93
C VAL A 139 0.02 23.10 -4.69
N ALA A 140 -0.62 22.90 -3.53
CA ALA A 140 0.07 22.56 -2.29
C ALA A 140 0.85 21.23 -2.40
N GLN A 141 0.26 20.22 -3.04
CA GLN A 141 0.94 18.95 -3.30
C GLN A 141 2.15 19.10 -4.23
N LYS A 142 2.04 19.93 -5.26
CA LYS A 142 3.16 20.21 -6.18
C LYS A 142 4.30 20.97 -5.47
N GLU A 143 3.96 21.89 -4.58
CA GLU A 143 4.94 22.59 -3.75
C GLU A 143 5.68 21.63 -2.81
N ALA A 144 4.94 20.71 -2.17
CA ALA A 144 5.52 19.69 -1.31
C ALA A 144 6.42 18.70 -2.08
N LEU A 145 6.07 18.41 -3.32
CA LEU A 145 6.87 17.56 -4.20
C LEU A 145 8.19 18.23 -4.60
N GLY A 146 8.17 19.55 -4.74
CA GLY A 146 9.36 20.35 -5.11
C GLY A 146 9.59 20.50 -6.59
#